data_9c82799fd9c4230c034bf720a9cec1ee
#
_entry.id   9c82799fd9c4230c034bf720a9cec1ee
#
_cell.length_a   1.000
_cell.length_b   1.000
_cell.length_c   1.000
_cell.angle_alpha   90.00
_cell.angle_beta   90.00
_cell.angle_gamma   90.00
#
_symmetry.space_group_name_H-M   'P 1'
#
loop_
_entity.id
_entity.type
_entity.pdbx_description
1 polymer ?
#
loop_
_entity_poly.entity_id
_entity_poly.type
_entity_poly.pdbx_seq_one_letter_code
_entity_poly.pdbx_strand_id
1 'polypeptide(L)'
;MRGSPLLRAFFIIVVLLLMAIPLWQLTHKAEAVMDLSTAPAAVKAPVHIQLTFAHEATGFQVLYLGKVIWEGKEPGLEAQKDFALEFPKEGIDLEIKVEWLPATPETAVRVAVTHNYGSTEQTAWAVKGSLDKVLTFTDPQ
;
A
#
# COMPACT_ATOMS: atom_id res chain seq x y z
N MET A 1 -62.13 2.63 -2.84
CA MET A 1 -61.50 1.78 -1.80
C MET A 1 -60.34 2.57 -1.19
N ARG A 2 -60.53 3.14 0.01
CA ARG A 2 -59.52 3.93 0.75
C ARG A 2 -58.70 2.96 1.59
N GLY A 3 -57.58 2.52 1.05
CA GLY A 3 -56.64 1.71 1.83
C GLY A 3 -56.15 2.45 3.05
N SER A 4 -56.28 1.82 4.24
CA SER A 4 -55.89 2.35 5.51
C SER A 4 -54.42 2.85 5.47
N PRO A 5 -54.13 4.07 5.92
CA PRO A 5 -52.76 4.61 5.90
C PRO A 5 -51.80 3.77 6.75
N LEU A 6 -52.31 3.10 7.78
CA LEU A 6 -51.53 2.16 8.61
C LEU A 6 -51.03 0.92 7.81
N LEU A 7 -51.85 0.42 6.90
CA LEU A 7 -51.48 -0.72 6.08
C LEU A 7 -50.35 -0.38 5.06
N ARG A 8 -50.38 0.88 4.54
CA ARG A 8 -49.32 1.36 3.64
C ARG A 8 -48.02 1.60 4.41
N ALA A 9 -48.08 2.17 5.61
CA ALA A 9 -46.92 2.37 6.47
C ALA A 9 -46.25 1.01 6.84
N PHE A 10 -47.06 0.01 7.15
CA PHE A 10 -46.59 -1.33 7.46
C PHE A 10 -45.86 -1.98 6.26
N PHE A 11 -46.40 -1.85 5.05
CA PHE A 11 -45.77 -2.38 3.84
C PHE A 11 -44.42 -1.69 3.55
N ILE A 12 -44.33 -0.39 3.75
CA ILE A 12 -43.08 0.37 3.56
C ILE A 12 -42.00 -0.12 4.56
N ILE A 13 -42.38 -0.31 5.82
CA ILE A 13 -41.45 -0.81 6.86
C ILE A 13 -40.97 -2.21 6.53
N VAL A 14 -41.84 -3.11 6.07
CA VAL A 14 -41.47 -4.47 5.69
C VAL A 14 -40.51 -4.48 4.50
N VAL A 15 -40.74 -3.64 3.49
CA VAL A 15 -39.83 -3.51 2.32
C VAL A 15 -38.46 -2.96 2.72
N LEU A 16 -38.42 -1.95 3.61
CA LEU A 16 -37.18 -1.42 4.15
C LEU A 16 -36.39 -2.46 4.97
N LEU A 17 -37.07 -3.26 5.79
CA LEU A 17 -36.46 -4.35 6.54
C LEU A 17 -35.91 -5.44 5.62
N LEU A 18 -36.63 -5.79 4.54
CA LEU A 18 -36.17 -6.76 3.56
C LEU A 18 -34.92 -6.27 2.78
N MET A 19 -34.84 -4.97 2.52
CA MET A 19 -33.63 -4.38 1.91
C MET A 19 -32.46 -4.21 2.90
N ALA A 20 -32.72 -4.08 4.18
CA ALA A 20 -31.69 -3.99 5.20
C ALA A 20 -30.91 -5.31 5.39
N ILE A 21 -31.54 -6.45 5.16
CA ILE A 21 -30.91 -7.77 5.29
C ILE A 21 -29.72 -7.95 4.34
N PRO A 22 -29.84 -7.72 3.02
CA PRO A 22 -28.69 -7.85 2.11
C PRO A 22 -27.61 -6.79 2.36
N LEU A 23 -27.99 -5.57 2.76
CA LEU A 23 -27.04 -4.53 3.15
C LEU A 23 -26.24 -4.93 4.40
N TRP A 24 -26.90 -5.52 5.38
CA TRP A 24 -26.24 -6.01 6.59
C TRP A 24 -25.30 -7.19 6.29
N GLN A 25 -25.70 -8.08 5.40
CA GLN A 25 -24.83 -9.16 4.94
C GLN A 25 -23.61 -8.66 4.17
N LEU A 26 -23.74 -7.59 3.37
CA LEU A 26 -22.61 -6.96 2.69
C LEU A 26 -21.66 -6.27 3.68
N THR A 27 -22.18 -5.63 4.72
CA THR A 27 -21.37 -4.91 5.71
C THR A 27 -20.68 -5.86 6.69
N HIS A 28 -21.30 -7.00 7.03
CA HIS A 28 -20.72 -8.00 7.95
C HIS A 28 -19.92 -9.08 7.22
N LYS A 29 -20.07 -9.21 5.91
CA LYS A 29 -19.23 -10.11 5.09
C LYS A 29 -17.83 -9.57 4.81
N ALA A 30 -17.54 -8.33 5.19
CA ALA A 30 -16.20 -7.75 5.09
C ALA A 30 -15.21 -8.33 6.12
N GLU A 31 -15.67 -9.16 7.07
CA GLU A 31 -14.81 -9.91 7.99
C GLU A 31 -14.74 -11.42 7.71
N ALA A 32 -15.36 -11.89 6.65
CA ALA A 32 -14.94 -13.17 6.10
C ALA A 32 -13.55 -12.94 5.52
N VAL A 33 -12.54 -13.09 6.38
CA VAL A 33 -11.18 -13.42 6.00
C VAL A 33 -11.34 -14.36 4.79
N MET A 34 -11.07 -13.86 3.59
CA MET A 34 -10.76 -14.72 2.49
C MET A 34 -9.58 -15.55 2.99
N ASP A 35 -9.91 -16.77 3.40
CA ASP A 35 -8.93 -17.81 3.59
C ASP A 35 -8.40 -18.15 2.20
N LEU A 36 -7.53 -17.28 1.71
CA LEU A 36 -6.69 -17.44 0.53
C LEU A 36 -5.62 -18.51 0.79
N SER A 37 -5.97 -19.49 1.63
CA SER A 37 -5.12 -20.62 1.96
C SER A 37 -5.06 -21.68 0.84
N THR A 38 -5.32 -21.30 -0.42
CA THR A 38 -5.10 -22.23 -1.55
C THR A 38 -4.45 -21.53 -2.76
N ALA A 39 -3.87 -20.34 -2.57
CA ALA A 39 -2.84 -19.90 -3.50
C ALA A 39 -1.57 -20.73 -3.23
N PRO A 40 -0.87 -21.26 -4.26
CA PRO A 40 0.42 -21.89 -4.05
C PRO A 40 1.27 -20.91 -3.25
N ALA A 41 1.85 -21.37 -2.13
CA ALA A 41 2.63 -20.56 -1.24
C ALA A 41 3.59 -19.72 -2.08
N ALA A 42 3.34 -18.41 -2.16
CA ALA A 42 4.16 -17.52 -2.94
C ALA A 42 5.57 -17.61 -2.36
N VAL A 43 6.50 -18.07 -3.15
CA VAL A 43 7.87 -18.31 -2.71
C VAL A 43 8.46 -16.93 -2.42
N LYS A 44 8.69 -16.65 -1.15
CA LYS A 44 9.38 -15.43 -0.73
C LYS A 44 10.76 -15.44 -1.36
N ALA A 45 11.00 -14.51 -2.26
CA ALA A 45 12.31 -14.32 -2.87
C ALA A 45 13.09 -13.27 -2.08
N PRO A 46 14.43 -13.38 -2.03
CA PRO A 46 15.25 -12.30 -1.50
C PRO A 46 15.13 -11.10 -2.44
N VAL A 47 14.76 -9.97 -1.86
CA VAL A 47 14.64 -8.68 -2.55
C VAL A 47 15.57 -7.71 -1.87
N HIS A 48 16.52 -7.18 -2.63
CA HIS A 48 17.43 -6.13 -2.17
C HIS A 48 16.86 -4.77 -2.50
N ILE A 49 16.67 -3.92 -1.49
CA ILE A 49 16.19 -2.56 -1.66
C ILE A 49 17.30 -1.59 -1.30
N GLN A 50 17.62 -0.70 -2.24
CA GLN A 50 18.59 0.37 -2.07
C GLN A 50 17.92 1.72 -2.26
N LEU A 51 18.15 2.63 -1.32
CA LEU A 51 17.70 4.02 -1.35
C LEU A 51 18.93 4.91 -1.52
N THR A 52 18.91 5.82 -2.50
CA THR A 52 19.93 6.82 -2.69
C THR A 52 19.27 8.19 -2.61
N PHE A 53 19.70 9.02 -1.68
CA PHE A 53 19.14 10.33 -1.42
C PHE A 53 20.01 11.41 -2.07
N ALA A 54 19.40 12.39 -2.73
CA ALA A 54 20.13 13.52 -3.32
C ALA A 54 20.69 14.48 -2.26
N HIS A 55 20.06 14.53 -1.09
CA HIS A 55 20.52 15.26 0.10
C HIS A 55 20.31 14.36 1.32
N GLU A 56 21.07 14.59 2.38
CA GLU A 56 20.95 13.85 3.64
C GLU A 56 19.52 13.93 4.18
N ALA A 57 18.89 12.77 4.34
CA ALA A 57 17.57 12.65 4.90
C ALA A 57 17.64 12.60 6.43
N THR A 58 16.66 13.18 7.12
CA THR A 58 16.50 13.08 8.57
C THR A 58 15.85 11.76 8.99
N GLY A 59 15.06 11.18 8.09
CA GLY A 59 14.42 9.90 8.32
C GLY A 59 13.74 9.38 7.06
N PHE A 60 13.49 8.07 7.06
CA PHE A 60 12.72 7.44 6.00
C PHE A 60 11.94 6.23 6.52
N GLN A 61 10.89 5.89 5.80
CA GLN A 61 10.11 4.67 5.99
C GLN A 61 9.79 4.05 4.62
N VAL A 62 9.88 2.74 4.55
CA VAL A 62 9.44 1.94 3.42
C VAL A 62 8.30 1.05 3.89
N LEU A 63 7.16 1.14 3.20
CA LEU A 63 5.99 0.34 3.51
C LEU A 63 5.71 -0.62 2.34
N TYR A 64 5.32 -1.82 2.69
CA TYR A 64 4.82 -2.83 1.76
C TYR A 64 3.45 -3.31 2.23
N LEU A 65 2.45 -3.24 1.35
CA LEU A 65 1.04 -3.55 1.69
C LEU A 65 0.55 -2.79 2.93
N GLY A 66 0.93 -1.51 3.08
CA GLY A 66 0.54 -0.66 4.20
C GLY A 66 1.26 -0.94 5.53
N LYS A 67 2.22 -1.89 5.56
CA LYS A 67 3.04 -2.18 6.74
C LYS A 67 4.43 -1.62 6.58
N VAL A 68 4.95 -0.94 7.61
CA VAL A 68 6.34 -0.51 7.64
C VAL A 68 7.24 -1.75 7.70
N ILE A 69 8.04 -1.95 6.65
CA ILE A 69 9.01 -3.05 6.57
C ILE A 69 10.42 -2.57 6.88
N TRP A 70 10.67 -1.26 6.72
CA TRP A 70 11.96 -0.67 6.98
C TRP A 70 11.82 0.80 7.36
N GLU A 71 12.52 1.19 8.39
CA GLU A 71 12.65 2.59 8.81
C GLU A 71 14.10 2.88 9.20
N GLY A 72 14.53 4.10 9.02
CA GLY A 72 15.85 4.56 9.41
C GLY A 72 15.84 6.05 9.77
N LYS A 73 16.74 6.42 10.68
CA LYS A 73 17.00 7.79 11.06
C LYS A 73 18.41 8.16 10.61
N GLU A 74 18.56 9.34 10.05
CA GLU A 74 19.86 9.86 9.59
C GLU A 74 20.62 8.86 8.70
N PRO A 75 20.02 8.38 7.60
CA PRO A 75 20.64 7.33 6.77
C PRO A 75 21.87 7.82 5.98
N GLY A 76 22.18 9.11 6.04
CA GLY A 76 23.16 9.73 5.16
C GLY A 76 22.62 9.89 3.72
N LEU A 77 23.46 9.58 2.73
CA LEU A 77 23.06 9.65 1.32
C LEU A 77 22.62 8.30 0.73
N GLU A 78 22.79 7.22 1.47
CA GLU A 78 22.48 5.88 0.97
C GLU A 78 22.04 4.96 2.12
N ALA A 79 21.07 4.10 1.84
CA ALA A 79 20.65 3.03 2.72
C ALA A 79 20.32 1.80 1.86
N GLN A 80 20.66 0.60 2.35
CA GLN A 80 20.37 -0.65 1.66
C GLN A 80 20.02 -1.76 2.64
N LYS A 81 19.11 -2.65 2.23
CA LYS A 81 18.69 -3.79 3.06
C LYS A 81 18.04 -4.89 2.24
N ASP A 82 18.25 -6.13 2.69
CA ASP A 82 17.62 -7.32 2.12
C ASP A 82 16.33 -7.67 2.85
N PHE A 83 15.34 -8.08 2.08
CA PHE A 83 14.03 -8.51 2.57
C PHE A 83 13.62 -9.82 1.91
N ALA A 84 12.84 -10.61 2.63
CA ALA A 84 12.14 -11.76 2.07
C ALA A 84 10.71 -11.33 1.73
N LEU A 85 10.48 -10.84 0.50
CA LEU A 85 9.19 -10.38 0.02
C LEU A 85 8.64 -11.31 -1.06
N GLU A 86 7.32 -11.35 -1.17
CA GLU A 86 6.66 -11.96 -2.32
C GLU A 86 6.74 -10.98 -3.48
N PHE A 87 7.41 -11.38 -4.55
CA PHE A 87 7.54 -10.59 -5.77
C PHE A 87 6.69 -11.25 -6.87
N PRO A 88 5.42 -10.89 -7.03
CA PRO A 88 4.56 -11.43 -8.08
C PRO A 88 4.99 -10.89 -9.46
N LYS A 89 4.58 -11.56 -10.52
CA LYS A 89 4.90 -11.15 -11.90
C LYS A 89 4.36 -9.77 -12.27
N GLU A 90 3.28 -9.37 -11.64
CA GLU A 90 2.66 -8.06 -11.81
C GLU A 90 3.49 -6.93 -11.17
N GLY A 91 4.47 -7.29 -10.33
CA GLY A 91 5.31 -6.34 -9.60
C GLY A 91 4.88 -6.12 -8.16
N ILE A 92 5.57 -5.22 -7.48
CA ILE A 92 5.27 -4.79 -6.11
C ILE A 92 5.12 -3.28 -6.02
N ASP A 93 4.26 -2.84 -5.13
CA ASP A 93 4.10 -1.45 -4.76
C ASP A 93 4.81 -1.20 -3.43
N LEU A 94 5.72 -0.24 -3.42
CA LEU A 94 6.38 0.24 -2.22
C LEU A 94 5.99 1.69 -1.97
N GLU A 95 5.45 1.98 -0.80
CA GLU A 95 5.22 3.34 -0.35
C GLU A 95 6.50 3.84 0.33
N ILE A 96 7.05 4.93 -0.20
CA ILE A 96 8.30 5.53 0.28
C ILE A 96 7.98 6.86 0.94
N LYS A 97 8.29 6.96 2.23
CA LYS A 97 8.21 8.21 2.98
C LYS A 97 9.62 8.63 3.35
N VAL A 98 9.97 9.87 3.04
CA VAL A 98 11.27 10.44 3.38
C VAL A 98 11.07 11.84 3.94
N GLU A 99 11.83 12.15 4.94
CA GLU A 99 11.87 13.48 5.57
C GLU A 99 13.27 14.08 5.44
N TRP A 100 13.33 15.32 5.05
CA TRP A 100 14.54 16.16 5.02
C TRP A 100 14.35 17.38 5.91
N LEU A 101 15.41 18.11 6.15
CA LEU A 101 15.32 19.41 6.82
C LEU A 101 14.39 20.34 6.05
N PRO A 102 13.55 21.16 6.73
CA PRO A 102 12.56 22.03 6.07
C PRO A 102 13.17 23.04 5.07
N ALA A 103 14.44 23.38 5.24
CA ALA A 103 15.18 24.28 4.35
C ALA A 103 15.82 23.56 3.15
N THR A 104 15.65 22.23 3.02
CA THR A 104 16.19 21.47 1.90
C THR A 104 15.51 21.92 0.60
N PRO A 105 16.28 22.24 -0.46
CA PRO A 105 15.71 22.57 -1.77
C PRO A 105 14.98 21.37 -2.37
N GLU A 106 14.48 21.50 -3.59
CA GLU A 106 13.96 20.35 -4.34
C GLU A 106 14.97 19.21 -4.29
N THR A 107 14.50 18.04 -3.87
CA THR A 107 15.35 16.89 -3.66
C THR A 107 14.70 15.64 -4.22
N ALA A 108 15.44 14.55 -4.25
CA ALA A 108 14.95 13.28 -4.79
C ALA A 108 15.48 12.11 -3.99
N VAL A 109 14.75 11.01 -4.04
CA VAL A 109 15.22 9.69 -3.66
C VAL A 109 15.13 8.76 -4.87
N ARG A 110 16.21 8.06 -5.15
CA ARG A 110 16.23 6.94 -6.09
C ARG A 110 16.08 5.65 -5.30
N VAL A 111 15.14 4.84 -5.74
CA VAL A 111 14.84 3.53 -5.15
C VAL A 111 15.18 2.47 -6.18
N ALA A 112 16.13 1.61 -5.86
CA ALA A 112 16.46 0.44 -6.66
C ALA A 112 15.98 -0.82 -5.95
N VAL A 113 15.29 -1.67 -6.68
CA VAL A 113 14.80 -2.98 -6.21
C VAL A 113 15.42 -4.04 -7.07
N THR A 114 16.23 -4.89 -6.45
CA THR A 114 16.91 -6.02 -7.11
C THR A 114 16.35 -7.33 -6.58
N HIS A 115 15.96 -8.21 -7.47
CA HIS A 115 15.47 -9.54 -7.15
C HIS A 115 16.08 -10.58 -8.11
N ASN A 116 15.73 -11.86 -7.98
CA ASN A 116 16.34 -12.96 -8.74
C ASN A 116 16.29 -12.83 -10.27
N TYR A 117 15.34 -12.03 -10.80
CA TYR A 117 15.10 -11.88 -12.24
C TYR A 117 15.63 -10.55 -12.81
N GLY A 118 16.07 -9.62 -11.97
CA GLY A 118 16.58 -8.35 -12.44
C GLY A 118 16.62 -7.24 -11.40
N SER A 119 16.90 -6.05 -11.87
CA SER A 119 16.90 -4.83 -11.06
C SER A 119 16.07 -3.76 -11.75
N THR A 120 15.23 -3.09 -10.99
CA THR A 120 14.40 -1.97 -11.47
C THR A 120 14.63 -0.75 -10.58
N GLU A 121 14.78 0.41 -11.18
CA GLU A 121 15.01 1.67 -10.47
C GLU A 121 13.91 2.67 -10.77
N GLN A 122 13.53 3.43 -9.74
CA GLN A 122 12.63 4.57 -9.88
C GLN A 122 13.13 5.75 -9.06
N THR A 123 12.85 6.96 -9.55
CA THR A 123 13.20 8.21 -8.86
C THR A 123 11.93 8.96 -8.49
N ALA A 124 11.83 9.35 -7.23
CA ALA A 124 10.75 10.18 -6.72
C ALA A 124 11.31 11.55 -6.29
N TRP A 125 10.62 12.60 -6.71
CA TRP A 125 10.98 13.99 -6.43
C TRP A 125 10.14 14.56 -5.31
N ALA A 126 10.75 15.30 -4.42
CA ALA A 126 10.13 16.00 -3.30
C ALA A 126 10.29 17.51 -3.44
N VAL A 127 9.19 18.21 -3.12
CA VAL A 127 9.12 19.67 -3.13
C VAL A 127 8.91 20.14 -1.73
N LYS A 128 9.63 20.55 -0.87
CA LYS A 128 9.40 21.04 0.52
C LYS A 128 9.78 20.05 1.64
N GLY A 129 10.88 19.34 1.49
CA GLY A 129 11.49 18.64 2.61
C GLY A 129 10.79 17.34 3.06
N SER A 130 9.73 16.89 2.35
CA SER A 130 9.11 15.60 2.61
C SER A 130 8.62 14.94 1.34
N LEU A 131 8.65 13.61 1.31
CA LEU A 131 8.13 12.77 0.25
C LEU A 131 7.20 11.72 0.87
N ASP A 132 6.06 11.52 0.24
CA ASP A 132 5.16 10.39 0.49
C ASP A 132 4.63 9.93 -0.87
N LYS A 133 5.14 8.80 -1.36
CA LYS A 133 4.85 8.33 -2.71
C LYS A 133 4.88 6.82 -2.82
N VAL A 134 3.92 6.28 -3.58
CA VAL A 134 3.92 4.87 -3.98
C VAL A 134 4.68 4.73 -5.29
N LEU A 135 5.60 3.78 -5.33
CA LEU A 135 6.39 3.41 -6.50
C LEU A 135 6.10 1.95 -6.84
N THR A 136 5.77 1.68 -8.11
CA THR A 136 5.46 0.34 -8.60
C THR A 136 6.68 -0.25 -9.31
N PHE A 137 7.18 -1.38 -8.85
CA PHE A 137 8.31 -2.08 -9.44
C PHE A 137 7.81 -3.35 -10.12
N THR A 138 7.95 -3.39 -11.44
CA THR A 138 7.57 -4.56 -12.27
C THR A 138 8.79 -5.34 -12.69
N ASP A 139 8.60 -6.62 -12.97
CA ASP A 139 9.68 -7.46 -13.52
C ASP A 139 10.10 -6.93 -14.91
N PRO A 140 11.39 -6.68 -15.17
CA PRO A 140 11.87 -6.37 -16.51
C PRO A 140 11.67 -7.59 -17.41
N GLN A 141 10.80 -7.46 -18.41
CA GLN A 141 10.55 -8.49 -19.42
C GLN A 141 11.72 -8.62 -20.39
#